data_42f5bbdc95d6140426d5bb7177135c3e
#
_entry.id   42f5bbdc95d6140426d5bb7177135c3e
#
_cell.length_a   1.000
_cell.length_b   1.000
_cell.length_c   1.000
_cell.angle_alpha   90.00
_cell.angle_beta   90.00
_cell.angle_gamma   90.00
#
_symmetry.space_group_name_H-M   'P 1'
#
loop_
_entity.id
_entity.type
_entity.pdbx_description
1 polymer ?
#
loop_
_entity_poly.entity_id
_entity_poly.type
_entity_poly.pdbx_seq_one_letter_code
_entity_poly.pdbx_strand_id
1 'polypeptide(L)'
;MIRFFIGTTLYLFSFAALAVQVGGLYSASIEVLDQSQSARNEALEDAFSIVLQKVSGRENSEDNAGLALKSTEISAYVEQFQYQKMEDPASGYLLLINFQKEALNLLMQQAGVPIWGSDRPEVLVWLAVKGDGGRYILKADSNNRADQVKQAAADKGLAITLPLLDLEDQRALSFNDIWGGFSDAIVNASTRYDAKKIMFGRIEKLSGNNWSLKWTLIDPMGEFGGDEKQLSLNLVAGKSFAGLAAHLAAIYAPSGQEFKSHLQLTVTGVETLSDFIRLTRYLSSLDKVKSVNWSHVEAGKVTLSLSFTGDVAVLKKVIALNHVLIPIEGSASPVPRVEELLVVPNGPLESPENTVFYRLD
;
A
#
# COMPACT_ATOMS: atom_id res chain seq x y z
N MET A 1 -41.11 -45.24 14.27
CA MET A 1 -39.98 -44.48 14.88
C MET A 1 -39.07 -44.04 13.75
N ILE A 2 -39.25 -42.81 13.26
CA ILE A 2 -38.46 -42.22 12.17
C ILE A 2 -37.46 -41.29 12.81
N ARG A 3 -36.14 -41.61 12.73
CA ARG A 3 -35.04 -40.76 13.20
C ARG A 3 -34.72 -39.76 12.13
N PHE A 4 -35.01 -38.49 12.37
CA PHE A 4 -34.54 -37.34 11.58
C PHE A 4 -33.07 -37.11 11.87
N PHE A 5 -32.20 -37.30 10.88
CA PHE A 5 -30.82 -36.86 10.91
C PHE A 5 -30.79 -35.42 10.40
N ILE A 6 -30.60 -34.45 11.29
CA ILE A 6 -30.33 -33.05 10.94
C ILE A 6 -28.83 -32.96 10.67
N GLY A 7 -28.47 -32.99 9.39
CA GLY A 7 -27.10 -32.69 8.95
C GLY A 7 -26.85 -31.18 9.01
N THR A 8 -26.08 -30.72 10.01
CA THR A 8 -25.62 -29.34 10.11
C THR A 8 -24.50 -29.12 9.09
N THR A 9 -24.81 -28.51 7.94
CA THR A 9 -23.83 -28.10 6.94
C THR A 9 -23.14 -26.87 7.47
N LEU A 10 -21.90 -27.01 7.97
CA LEU A 10 -21.04 -25.93 8.38
C LEU A 10 -20.51 -25.26 7.11
N TYR A 11 -21.09 -24.12 6.72
CA TYR A 11 -20.55 -23.26 5.67
C TYR A 11 -19.27 -22.59 6.20
N LEU A 12 -18.13 -23.12 5.81
CA LEU A 12 -16.85 -22.42 5.92
C LEU A 12 -16.85 -21.23 4.94
N PHE A 13 -17.14 -20.04 5.44
CA PHE A 13 -16.87 -18.81 4.72
C PHE A 13 -15.34 -18.66 4.63
N SER A 14 -14.77 -19.11 3.53
CA SER A 14 -13.41 -18.72 3.16
C SER A 14 -13.41 -17.23 2.86
N PHE A 15 -12.93 -16.41 3.77
CA PHE A 15 -12.58 -15.03 3.49
C PHE A 15 -11.44 -15.05 2.49
N ALA A 16 -11.74 -14.75 1.22
CA ALA A 16 -10.72 -14.48 0.24
C ALA A 16 -9.99 -13.19 0.70
N ALA A 17 -8.73 -13.34 1.12
CA ALA A 17 -7.84 -12.19 1.33
C ALA A 17 -7.66 -11.49 -0.02
N LEU A 18 -8.40 -10.42 -0.24
CA LEU A 18 -8.21 -9.54 -1.39
C LEU A 18 -7.00 -8.65 -1.09
N ALA A 19 -6.08 -8.58 -2.03
CA ALA A 19 -5.04 -7.56 -2.02
C ALA A 19 -5.67 -6.19 -1.76
N VAL A 20 -5.23 -5.48 -0.73
CA VAL A 20 -5.69 -4.12 -0.48
C VAL A 20 -5.03 -3.21 -1.52
N GLN A 21 -5.74 -2.99 -2.63
CA GLN A 21 -5.35 -1.96 -3.58
C GLN A 21 -5.76 -0.59 -3.04
N VAL A 22 -4.79 0.30 -2.90
CA VAL A 22 -5.07 1.68 -2.49
C VAL A 22 -5.76 2.40 -3.63
N GLY A 23 -7.05 2.73 -3.43
CA GLY A 23 -7.81 3.56 -4.35
C GLY A 23 -7.47 5.04 -4.21
N GLY A 24 -7.90 5.86 -5.18
CA GLY A 24 -7.79 7.32 -5.09
C GLY A 24 -6.37 7.89 -5.17
N LEU A 25 -5.39 7.12 -5.69
CA LEU A 25 -4.02 7.61 -5.85
C LEU A 25 -3.92 8.77 -6.83
N TYR A 26 -4.76 8.78 -7.86
CA TYR A 26 -4.80 9.80 -8.92
C TYR A 26 -5.90 10.82 -8.70
N SER A 27 -6.41 10.95 -7.47
CA SER A 27 -7.42 11.94 -7.11
C SER A 27 -7.02 12.74 -5.88
N ALA A 28 -7.48 14.00 -5.83
CA ALA A 28 -7.35 14.87 -4.68
C ALA A 28 -8.64 15.64 -4.44
N SER A 29 -8.82 16.09 -3.19
CA SER A 29 -9.96 16.88 -2.76
C SER A 29 -9.44 18.18 -2.14
N ILE A 30 -9.82 19.33 -2.70
CA ILE A 30 -9.34 20.65 -2.29
C ILE A 30 -10.52 21.50 -1.87
N GLU A 31 -10.45 22.11 -0.70
CA GLU A 31 -11.44 23.10 -0.26
C GLU A 31 -11.25 24.41 -1.02
N VAL A 32 -12.33 24.93 -1.62
CA VAL A 32 -12.34 26.20 -2.37
C VAL A 32 -13.49 27.08 -1.90
N LEU A 33 -13.26 28.36 -1.83
CA LEU A 33 -14.29 29.31 -1.37
C LEU A 33 -15.42 29.48 -2.37
N ASP A 34 -15.11 29.40 -3.66
CA ASP A 34 -16.06 29.58 -4.75
C ASP A 34 -15.71 28.73 -5.98
N GLN A 35 -16.52 28.83 -7.04
CA GLN A 35 -16.33 28.09 -8.28
C GLN A 35 -15.66 28.95 -9.38
N SER A 36 -14.97 30.02 -9.01
CA SER A 36 -14.25 30.88 -9.96
C SER A 36 -13.11 30.13 -10.65
N GLN A 37 -12.70 30.64 -11.80
CA GLN A 37 -11.57 30.06 -12.53
C GLN A 37 -10.26 30.22 -11.75
N SER A 38 -10.08 31.31 -10.99
CA SER A 38 -8.91 31.53 -10.15
C SER A 38 -8.81 30.48 -9.05
N ALA A 39 -9.87 30.32 -8.25
CA ALA A 39 -9.92 29.33 -7.18
C ALA A 39 -9.68 27.90 -7.71
N ARG A 40 -10.24 27.58 -8.89
CA ARG A 40 -10.01 26.28 -9.53
C ARG A 40 -8.56 26.10 -9.98
N ASN A 41 -7.93 27.15 -10.54
CA ASN A 41 -6.55 27.05 -11.00
C ASN A 41 -5.57 26.83 -9.83
N GLU A 42 -5.75 27.52 -8.72
CA GLU A 42 -4.98 27.29 -7.49
C GLU A 42 -5.21 25.88 -6.96
N ALA A 43 -6.46 25.43 -6.89
CA ALA A 43 -6.78 24.07 -6.45
C ALA A 43 -6.23 22.98 -7.38
N LEU A 44 -6.08 23.23 -8.68
CA LEU A 44 -5.43 22.31 -9.62
C LEU A 44 -3.96 22.13 -9.33
N GLU A 45 -3.24 23.20 -8.98
CA GLU A 45 -1.81 23.15 -8.61
C GLU A 45 -1.61 22.35 -7.29
N ASP A 46 -2.43 22.64 -6.29
CA ASP A 46 -2.41 21.90 -5.02
C ASP A 46 -2.77 20.41 -5.21
N ALA A 47 -3.82 20.13 -5.97
CA ALA A 47 -4.24 18.76 -6.27
C ALA A 47 -3.17 17.96 -7.02
N PHE A 48 -2.49 18.61 -7.96
CA PHE A 48 -1.41 18.01 -8.73
C PHE A 48 -0.23 17.64 -7.81
N SER A 49 0.20 18.55 -6.95
CA SER A 49 1.24 18.30 -5.94
C SER A 49 0.87 17.12 -5.04
N ILE A 50 -0.35 17.09 -4.49
CA ILE A 50 -0.84 15.99 -3.65
C ILE A 50 -0.80 14.66 -4.40
N VAL A 51 -1.24 14.63 -5.65
CA VAL A 51 -1.27 13.39 -6.44
C VAL A 51 0.14 12.93 -6.79
N LEU A 52 1.06 13.84 -7.13
CA LEU A 52 2.46 13.49 -7.34
C LEU A 52 3.08 12.87 -6.07
N GLN A 53 2.81 13.45 -4.90
CA GLN A 53 3.25 12.89 -3.61
C GLN A 53 2.64 11.51 -3.35
N LYS A 54 1.33 11.34 -3.59
CA LYS A 54 0.66 10.03 -3.45
C LYS A 54 1.29 8.97 -4.34
N VAL A 55 1.48 9.29 -5.63
CA VAL A 55 1.95 8.33 -6.63
C VAL A 55 3.43 8.04 -6.49
N SER A 56 4.27 9.01 -6.11
CA SER A 56 5.71 8.79 -5.90
C SER A 56 6.04 8.24 -4.51
N GLY A 57 5.19 8.51 -3.50
CA GLY A 57 5.49 8.32 -2.09
C GLY A 57 6.56 9.28 -1.56
N ARG A 58 6.89 10.34 -2.29
CA ARG A 58 7.95 11.31 -1.93
C ARG A 58 7.36 12.69 -1.73
N GLU A 59 7.79 13.39 -0.68
CA GLU A 59 7.53 14.81 -0.55
C GLU A 59 8.33 15.58 -1.63
N ASN A 60 7.81 16.73 -2.04
CA ASN A 60 8.43 17.65 -3.00
C ASN A 60 8.76 17.01 -4.36
N SER A 61 7.94 16.07 -4.82
CA SER A 61 8.10 15.51 -6.16
C SER A 61 7.89 16.56 -7.25
N GLU A 62 7.12 17.61 -6.96
CA GLU A 62 6.87 18.77 -7.79
C GLU A 62 8.11 19.68 -8.00
N ASP A 63 9.11 19.60 -7.11
CA ASP A 63 10.37 20.35 -7.26
C ASP A 63 11.22 19.82 -8.44
N ASN A 64 10.85 18.66 -9.00
CA ASN A 64 11.48 18.19 -10.23
C ASN A 64 11.12 19.09 -11.40
N ALA A 65 12.13 19.62 -12.11
CA ALA A 65 11.96 20.57 -13.20
C ALA A 65 10.99 20.08 -14.31
N GLY A 66 10.90 18.76 -14.51
CA GLY A 66 9.96 18.13 -15.46
C GLY A 66 8.51 18.10 -14.98
N LEU A 67 8.25 18.40 -13.70
CA LEU A 67 6.93 18.39 -13.07
C LEU A 67 6.47 19.77 -12.59
N ALA A 68 7.27 20.81 -12.75
CA ALA A 68 6.95 22.20 -12.40
C ALA A 68 6.01 22.83 -13.44
N LEU A 69 4.76 22.33 -13.51
CA LEU A 69 3.75 22.76 -14.47
C LEU A 69 2.87 23.88 -13.90
N LYS A 70 2.36 24.74 -14.78
CA LYS A 70 1.32 25.72 -14.43
C LYS A 70 -0.08 25.08 -14.55
N SER A 71 -1.06 25.68 -13.87
CA SER A 71 -2.46 25.21 -13.89
C SER A 71 -3.04 24.97 -15.27
N THR A 72 -2.66 25.80 -16.27
CA THR A 72 -3.07 25.64 -17.67
C THR A 72 -2.53 24.36 -18.32
N GLU A 73 -1.33 23.95 -17.95
CA GLU A 73 -0.69 22.70 -18.40
C GLU A 73 -1.23 21.50 -17.64
N ILE A 74 -1.43 21.66 -16.31
CA ILE A 74 -1.99 20.64 -15.43
C ILE A 74 -3.39 20.23 -15.87
N SER A 75 -4.18 21.18 -16.38
CA SER A 75 -5.54 20.91 -16.84
C SER A 75 -5.64 19.86 -17.95
N ALA A 76 -4.57 19.65 -18.73
CA ALA A 76 -4.50 18.62 -19.77
C ALA A 76 -4.43 17.19 -19.20
N TYR A 77 -4.05 17.04 -17.93
CA TYR A 77 -3.95 15.76 -17.23
C TYR A 77 -5.19 15.44 -16.41
N VAL A 78 -6.15 16.38 -16.30
CA VAL A 78 -7.39 16.19 -15.55
C VAL A 78 -8.37 15.35 -16.39
N GLU A 79 -8.85 14.25 -15.80
CA GLU A 79 -9.90 13.43 -16.38
C GLU A 79 -11.27 14.04 -16.13
N GLN A 80 -11.53 14.40 -14.88
CA GLN A 80 -12.76 15.09 -14.45
C GLN A 80 -12.56 15.85 -13.16
N PHE A 81 -13.43 16.82 -12.91
CA PHE A 81 -13.56 17.47 -11.61
C PHE A 81 -15.03 17.67 -11.24
N GLN A 82 -15.32 17.71 -9.93
CA GLN A 82 -16.66 17.89 -9.41
C GLN A 82 -16.65 18.79 -8.17
N TYR A 83 -17.58 19.74 -8.08
CA TYR A 83 -17.80 20.51 -6.87
C TYR A 83 -18.86 19.86 -6.00
N GLN A 84 -18.53 19.62 -4.74
CA GLN A 84 -19.46 19.20 -3.71
C GLN A 84 -19.62 20.34 -2.71
N LYS A 85 -20.88 20.74 -2.48
CA LYS A 85 -21.16 21.81 -1.50
C LYS A 85 -20.89 21.29 -0.08
N MET A 86 -20.19 22.07 0.72
CA MET A 86 -19.96 21.74 2.12
C MET A 86 -21.22 21.95 2.96
N GLU A 87 -21.32 21.24 4.11
CA GLU A 87 -22.48 21.34 5.00
C GLU A 87 -22.67 22.76 5.54
N ASP A 88 -21.58 23.42 5.92
CA ASP A 88 -21.60 24.85 6.25
C ASP A 88 -21.45 25.67 4.96
N PRO A 89 -22.49 26.42 4.58
CA PRO A 89 -22.47 27.25 3.37
C PRO A 89 -21.34 28.30 3.36
N ALA A 90 -20.85 28.72 4.51
CA ALA A 90 -19.73 29.66 4.62
C ALA A 90 -18.37 29.01 4.31
N SER A 91 -18.27 27.69 4.36
CA SER A 91 -17.06 26.93 4.08
C SER A 91 -16.78 26.70 2.60
N GLY A 92 -17.68 27.10 1.69
CA GLY A 92 -17.50 27.00 0.24
C GLY A 92 -17.79 25.61 -0.32
N TYR A 93 -16.88 25.08 -1.12
CA TYR A 93 -17.02 23.82 -1.85
C TYR A 93 -15.81 22.94 -1.66
N LEU A 94 -16.02 21.63 -1.68
CA LEU A 94 -14.97 20.64 -1.86
C LEU A 94 -14.84 20.33 -3.37
N LEU A 95 -13.72 20.67 -3.96
CA LEU A 95 -13.40 20.36 -5.36
C LEU A 95 -12.68 19.01 -5.43
N LEU A 96 -13.37 18.02 -5.98
CA LEU A 96 -12.85 16.69 -6.24
C LEU A 96 -12.22 16.68 -7.63
N ILE A 97 -10.97 16.29 -7.77
CA ILE A 97 -10.22 16.29 -9.02
C ILE A 97 -9.65 14.90 -9.26
N ASN A 98 -9.92 14.32 -10.42
CA ASN A 98 -9.37 13.07 -10.88
C ASN A 98 -8.44 13.30 -12.06
N PHE A 99 -7.24 12.73 -12.00
CA PHE A 99 -6.23 12.81 -13.05
C PHE A 99 -6.20 11.53 -13.88
N GLN A 100 -5.84 11.67 -15.16
CA GLN A 100 -5.63 10.55 -16.06
C GLN A 100 -4.37 9.77 -15.67
N LYS A 101 -4.56 8.53 -15.17
CA LYS A 101 -3.49 7.68 -14.63
C LYS A 101 -2.34 7.50 -15.62
N GLU A 102 -2.66 7.12 -16.86
CA GLU A 102 -1.68 6.78 -17.88
C GLU A 102 -0.86 8.02 -18.30
N ALA A 103 -1.54 9.15 -18.49
CA ALA A 103 -0.88 10.40 -18.89
C ALA A 103 0.04 10.93 -17.77
N LEU A 104 -0.41 10.87 -16.51
CA LEU A 104 0.38 11.31 -15.37
C LEU A 104 1.58 10.39 -15.14
N ASN A 105 1.41 9.08 -15.27
CA ASN A 105 2.51 8.13 -15.17
C ASN A 105 3.57 8.38 -16.23
N LEU A 106 3.16 8.64 -17.49
CA LEU A 106 4.09 8.95 -18.56
C LEU A 106 4.88 10.23 -18.26
N LEU A 107 4.22 11.28 -17.76
CA LEU A 107 4.86 12.52 -17.35
C LEU A 107 5.91 12.28 -16.25
N MET A 108 5.55 11.52 -15.21
CA MET A 108 6.46 11.19 -14.10
C MET A 108 7.66 10.36 -14.56
N GLN A 109 7.45 9.40 -15.47
CA GLN A 109 8.52 8.61 -16.07
C GLN A 109 9.49 9.47 -16.88
N GLN A 110 8.98 10.39 -17.71
CA GLN A 110 9.79 11.33 -18.48
C GLN A 110 10.61 12.25 -17.58
N ALA A 111 10.06 12.62 -16.41
CA ALA A 111 10.75 13.39 -15.39
C ALA A 111 11.70 12.53 -14.51
N GLY A 112 11.78 11.21 -14.71
CA GLY A 112 12.61 10.30 -13.90
C GLY A 112 12.11 10.11 -12.47
N VAL A 113 10.85 10.43 -12.19
CA VAL A 113 10.23 10.28 -10.86
C VAL A 113 9.66 8.86 -10.72
N PRO A 114 10.04 8.13 -9.67
CA PRO A 114 9.53 6.78 -9.44
C PRO A 114 8.02 6.76 -9.23
N ILE A 115 7.38 5.70 -9.71
CA ILE A 115 5.95 5.46 -9.54
C ILE A 115 5.76 4.33 -8.53
N TRP A 116 5.13 4.65 -7.39
CA TRP A 116 4.67 3.68 -6.42
C TRP A 116 3.20 3.35 -6.70
N GLY A 117 2.97 2.21 -7.30
CA GLY A 117 1.64 1.75 -7.73
C GLY A 117 0.66 1.50 -6.58
N SER A 118 -0.49 0.89 -6.90
CA SER A 118 -1.56 0.62 -5.93
C SER A 118 -1.26 -0.54 -4.98
N ASP A 119 -0.32 -1.44 -5.35
CA ASP A 119 0.08 -2.58 -4.53
C ASP A 119 0.98 -2.10 -3.38
N ARG A 120 0.34 -1.67 -2.29
CA ARG A 120 1.02 -1.09 -1.13
C ARG A 120 0.85 -1.95 0.10
N PRO A 121 1.87 -2.03 0.95
CA PRO A 121 1.74 -2.74 2.22
C PRO A 121 0.69 -2.06 3.09
N GLU A 122 -0.18 -2.85 3.69
CA GLU A 122 -1.05 -2.40 4.78
C GLU A 122 -0.23 -2.24 6.05
N VAL A 123 -0.49 -1.16 6.80
CA VAL A 123 0.19 -0.84 8.05
C VAL A 123 -0.83 -0.80 9.18
N LEU A 124 -0.71 -1.68 10.16
CA LEU A 124 -1.47 -1.59 11.41
C LEU A 124 -0.89 -0.46 12.26
N VAL A 125 -1.76 0.45 12.74
CA VAL A 125 -1.32 1.68 13.40
C VAL A 125 -1.87 1.77 14.82
N TRP A 126 -1.00 1.66 15.82
CA TRP A 126 -1.30 1.84 17.24
C TRP A 126 -0.88 3.23 17.71
N LEU A 127 -1.84 4.07 18.06
CA LEU A 127 -1.57 5.44 18.52
C LEU A 127 -2.13 5.69 19.91
N ALA A 128 -1.25 5.99 20.86
CA ALA A 128 -1.59 6.48 22.19
C ALA A 128 -1.70 8.01 22.14
N VAL A 129 -2.86 8.56 22.49
CA VAL A 129 -3.15 9.99 22.42
C VAL A 129 -3.28 10.58 23.82
N LYS A 130 -2.58 11.68 24.07
CA LYS A 130 -2.70 12.51 25.27
C LYS A 130 -3.07 13.93 24.87
N GLY A 131 -4.26 14.36 25.20
CA GLY A 131 -4.79 15.68 24.86
C GLY A 131 -5.84 16.16 25.84
N ASP A 132 -6.63 17.17 25.45
CA ASP A 132 -7.67 17.76 26.30
C ASP A 132 -8.73 16.74 26.76
N GLY A 133 -8.97 15.68 25.98
CA GLY A 133 -9.88 14.57 26.30
C GLY A 133 -9.26 13.47 27.16
N GLY A 134 -8.07 13.69 27.75
CA GLY A 134 -7.39 12.70 28.56
C GLY A 134 -6.42 11.81 27.78
N ARG A 135 -6.26 10.57 28.25
CA ARG A 135 -5.38 9.54 27.66
C ARG A 135 -6.21 8.42 27.08
N TYR A 136 -5.99 8.06 25.84
CA TYR A 136 -6.69 6.95 25.19
C TYR A 136 -5.87 6.38 24.02
N ILE A 137 -6.20 5.17 23.60
CA ILE A 137 -5.69 4.57 22.36
C ILE A 137 -6.68 4.88 21.23
N LEU A 138 -6.17 5.31 20.08
CA LEU A 138 -7.00 5.57 18.91
C LEU A 138 -7.52 4.25 18.33
N LYS A 139 -8.82 4.17 18.04
CA LYS A 139 -9.48 2.96 17.53
C LYS A 139 -10.20 3.20 16.23
N ALA A 140 -10.56 2.12 15.56
CA ALA A 140 -11.13 2.12 14.20
C ALA A 140 -12.54 2.74 14.10
N ASP A 141 -13.24 2.99 15.19
CA ASP A 141 -14.58 3.59 15.17
C ASP A 141 -14.58 5.00 14.58
N SER A 142 -15.71 5.33 13.97
CA SER A 142 -15.91 6.64 13.33
C SER A 142 -16.02 7.75 14.38
N ASN A 143 -14.88 8.30 14.77
CA ASN A 143 -14.82 9.56 15.47
C ASN A 143 -13.93 10.52 14.68
N ASN A 144 -14.16 11.80 14.84
CA ASN A 144 -13.48 12.86 14.09
C ASN A 144 -11.94 12.71 14.07
N ARG A 145 -11.32 12.23 15.17
CA ARG A 145 -9.85 12.08 15.25
C ARG A 145 -9.35 10.86 14.48
N ALA A 146 -10.06 9.74 14.54
CA ALA A 146 -9.74 8.56 13.76
C ALA A 146 -9.85 8.87 12.27
N ASP A 147 -10.89 9.59 11.87
CA ASP A 147 -11.11 9.97 10.47
C ASP A 147 -10.03 10.96 9.98
N GLN A 148 -9.63 11.93 10.81
CA GLN A 148 -8.51 12.82 10.50
C GLN A 148 -7.19 12.06 10.29
N VAL A 149 -6.90 11.06 11.13
CA VAL A 149 -5.69 10.24 11.00
C VAL A 149 -5.75 9.36 9.76
N LYS A 150 -6.90 8.72 9.48
CA LYS A 150 -7.11 7.93 8.26
C LYS A 150 -6.98 8.78 7.00
N GLN A 151 -7.58 9.99 7.02
CA GLN A 151 -7.50 10.92 5.89
C GLN A 151 -6.05 11.38 5.66
N ALA A 152 -5.33 11.75 6.73
CA ALA A 152 -3.93 12.13 6.63
C ALA A 152 -3.04 11.03 6.03
N ALA A 153 -3.32 9.76 6.33
CA ALA A 153 -2.64 8.63 5.72
C ALA A 153 -3.04 8.44 4.24
N ALA A 154 -4.34 8.54 3.94
CA ALA A 154 -4.86 8.43 2.58
C ALA A 154 -4.32 9.54 1.66
N ASP A 155 -4.13 10.76 2.19
CA ASP A 155 -3.50 11.89 1.48
C ASP A 155 -2.03 11.65 1.16
N LYS A 156 -1.40 10.68 1.80
CA LYS A 156 -0.04 10.19 1.48
C LYS A 156 -0.06 8.85 0.73
N GLY A 157 -1.26 8.39 0.34
CA GLY A 157 -1.44 7.14 -0.39
C GLY A 157 -1.12 5.90 0.43
N LEU A 158 -1.20 5.95 1.74
CA LEU A 158 -0.96 4.81 2.62
C LEU A 158 -2.24 4.03 2.89
N ALA A 159 -2.14 2.70 2.89
CA ALA A 159 -3.15 1.80 3.43
C ALA A 159 -2.88 1.60 4.91
N ILE A 160 -3.75 2.10 5.78
CA ILE A 160 -3.63 1.89 7.23
C ILE A 160 -4.87 1.23 7.80
N THR A 161 -4.64 0.40 8.83
CA THR A 161 -5.69 -0.16 9.67
C THR A 161 -5.46 0.29 11.12
N LEU A 162 -6.52 0.83 11.74
CA LEU A 162 -6.53 1.13 13.18
C LEU A 162 -7.09 -0.08 13.93
N PRO A 163 -6.63 -0.35 15.18
CA PRO A 163 -7.14 -1.45 15.98
C PRO A 163 -8.63 -1.27 16.30
N LEU A 164 -9.34 -2.38 16.47
CA LEU A 164 -10.74 -2.39 16.91
C LEU A 164 -10.88 -1.92 18.35
N LEU A 165 -9.82 -2.14 19.13
CA LEU A 165 -9.74 -1.88 20.57
C LEU A 165 -10.90 -2.53 21.34
N ASP A 166 -11.23 -3.76 20.97
CA ASP A 166 -12.17 -4.61 21.67
C ASP A 166 -11.57 -5.17 22.99
N LEU A 167 -12.27 -6.05 23.67
CA LEU A 167 -11.81 -6.61 24.94
C LEU A 167 -10.51 -7.42 24.81
N GLU A 168 -10.25 -8.01 23.66
CA GLU A 168 -9.01 -8.75 23.39
C GLU A 168 -7.83 -7.80 23.27
N ASP A 169 -7.96 -6.75 22.46
CA ASP A 169 -6.94 -5.70 22.33
C ASP A 169 -6.65 -5.02 23.66
N GLN A 170 -7.70 -4.67 24.44
CA GLN A 170 -7.56 -4.00 25.72
C GLN A 170 -6.86 -4.86 26.80
N ARG A 171 -6.95 -6.19 26.67
CA ARG A 171 -6.21 -7.13 27.53
C ARG A 171 -4.77 -7.34 27.09
N ALA A 172 -4.54 -7.31 25.77
CA ALA A 172 -3.23 -7.55 25.18
C ALA A 172 -2.31 -6.33 25.27
N LEU A 173 -2.85 -5.11 25.15
CA LEU A 173 -2.05 -3.89 25.03
C LEU A 173 -2.67 -2.71 25.79
N SER A 174 -1.88 -2.11 26.67
CA SER A 174 -2.28 -0.93 27.42
C SER A 174 -1.80 0.38 26.76
N PHE A 175 -2.41 1.50 27.18
CA PHE A 175 -1.92 2.83 26.80
C PHE A 175 -0.42 3.02 27.12
N ASN A 176 0.03 2.55 28.29
CA ASN A 176 1.40 2.74 28.73
C ASN A 176 2.40 1.91 27.90
N ASP A 177 1.98 0.78 27.36
CA ASP A 177 2.83 -0.05 26.49
C ASP A 177 3.15 0.67 25.18
N ILE A 178 2.13 1.28 24.56
CA ILE A 178 2.31 2.08 23.32
C ILE A 178 3.10 3.36 23.66
N TRP A 179 2.73 4.05 24.75
CA TRP A 179 3.37 5.29 25.15
C TRP A 179 4.85 5.11 25.48
N GLY A 180 5.19 4.00 26.11
CA GLY A 180 6.56 3.62 26.48
C GLY A 180 7.36 3.03 25.31
N GLY A 181 6.68 2.60 24.23
CA GLY A 181 7.33 1.98 23.07
C GLY A 181 7.79 0.55 23.34
N PHE A 182 7.00 -0.26 24.06
CA PHE A 182 7.33 -1.66 24.35
C PHE A 182 7.03 -2.53 23.14
N SER A 183 7.99 -2.61 22.20
CA SER A 183 7.84 -3.28 20.89
C SER A 183 7.31 -4.70 21.00
N ASP A 184 7.79 -5.51 21.95
CA ASP A 184 7.37 -6.91 22.12
C ASP A 184 5.87 -7.01 22.46
N ALA A 185 5.36 -6.16 23.35
CA ALA A 185 3.94 -6.15 23.70
C ALA A 185 3.08 -5.72 22.50
N ILE A 186 3.54 -4.73 21.74
CA ILE A 186 2.86 -4.21 20.56
C ILE A 186 2.81 -5.28 19.46
N VAL A 187 3.92 -5.95 19.18
CA VAL A 187 3.99 -7.05 18.20
C VAL A 187 3.06 -8.19 18.59
N ASN A 188 3.08 -8.60 19.86
CA ASN A 188 2.20 -9.67 20.35
C ASN A 188 0.70 -9.31 20.20
N ALA A 189 0.30 -8.10 20.54
CA ALA A 189 -1.07 -7.64 20.35
C ALA A 189 -1.48 -7.53 18.88
N SER A 190 -0.52 -7.29 18.01
CA SER A 190 -0.73 -7.15 16.55
C SER A 190 -0.91 -8.49 15.83
N THR A 191 -0.56 -9.63 16.46
CA THR A 191 -0.59 -10.96 15.84
C THR A 191 -1.98 -11.33 15.31
N ARG A 192 -3.04 -10.95 16.03
CA ARG A 192 -4.42 -11.23 15.60
C ARG A 192 -4.85 -10.50 14.31
N TYR A 193 -4.13 -9.45 13.94
CA TYR A 193 -4.37 -8.67 12.72
C TYR A 193 -3.59 -9.18 11.51
N ASP A 194 -2.75 -10.21 11.69
CA ASP A 194 -1.83 -10.72 10.66
C ASP A 194 -0.97 -9.62 10.01
N ALA A 195 -0.67 -8.56 10.76
CA ALA A 195 0.02 -7.38 10.29
C ALA A 195 1.54 -7.60 10.23
N LYS A 196 2.13 -7.50 9.04
CA LYS A 196 3.58 -7.57 8.84
C LYS A 196 4.29 -6.24 9.06
N LYS A 197 3.54 -5.14 9.00
CA LYS A 197 4.04 -3.79 9.24
C LYS A 197 3.19 -3.15 10.32
N ILE A 198 3.86 -2.77 11.39
CA ILE A 198 3.22 -2.22 12.58
C ILE A 198 3.83 -0.85 12.84
N MET A 199 3.04 0.19 12.71
CA MET A 199 3.41 1.52 13.18
C MET A 199 2.80 1.73 14.56
N PHE A 200 3.60 2.14 15.51
CA PHE A 200 3.09 2.60 16.79
C PHE A 200 3.63 4.00 17.12
N GLY A 201 2.88 4.73 17.94
CA GLY A 201 3.31 6.08 18.27
C GLY A 201 2.52 6.72 19.37
N ARG A 202 3.06 7.85 19.87
CA ARG A 202 2.44 8.70 20.87
C ARG A 202 2.16 10.08 20.31
N ILE A 203 0.91 10.48 20.42
CA ILE A 203 0.44 11.81 20.06
C ILE A 203 0.23 12.60 21.34
N GLU A 204 0.85 13.76 21.46
CA GLU A 204 0.71 14.65 22.59
C GLU A 204 0.31 16.06 22.15
N LYS A 205 -0.75 16.60 22.77
CA LYS A 205 -1.08 18.01 22.68
C LYS A 205 -0.15 18.78 23.61
N LEU A 206 0.63 19.66 23.07
CA LEU A 206 1.56 20.54 23.78
C LEU A 206 0.88 21.85 24.16
N SER A 207 1.63 22.79 24.73
CA SER A 207 1.14 24.13 25.04
C SER A 207 0.64 24.88 23.82
N GLY A 208 -0.42 25.65 23.96
CA GLY A 208 -1.10 26.33 22.86
C GLY A 208 -1.87 25.32 22.00
N ASN A 209 -1.75 25.43 20.68
CA ASN A 209 -2.39 24.50 19.73
C ASN A 209 -1.40 23.52 19.08
N ASN A 210 -0.19 23.40 19.65
CA ASN A 210 0.85 22.55 19.10
C ASN A 210 0.60 21.07 19.45
N TRP A 211 0.95 20.20 18.50
CA TRP A 211 0.89 18.75 18.63
C TRP A 211 2.24 18.13 18.31
N SER A 212 2.58 17.04 18.98
CA SER A 212 3.72 16.21 18.62
C SER A 212 3.26 14.79 18.33
N LEU A 213 3.92 14.12 17.40
CA LEU A 213 3.77 12.69 17.13
C LEU A 213 5.17 12.08 17.00
N LYS A 214 5.51 11.24 17.98
CA LYS A 214 6.66 10.36 17.88
C LYS A 214 6.18 8.97 17.52
N TRP A 215 6.75 8.38 16.47
CA TRP A 215 6.30 7.11 15.93
C TRP A 215 7.47 6.20 15.56
N THR A 216 7.21 4.90 15.52
CA THR A 216 8.14 3.86 15.08
C THR A 216 7.37 2.88 14.19
N LEU A 217 7.94 2.52 13.06
CA LEU A 217 7.52 1.40 12.22
C LEU A 217 8.39 0.19 12.55
N ILE A 218 7.75 -0.93 12.84
CA ILE A 218 8.39 -2.25 12.92
C ILE A 218 8.07 -3.00 11.64
N ASP A 219 9.09 -3.47 10.95
CA ASP A 219 8.95 -4.37 9.82
C ASP A 219 10.04 -5.46 9.86
N PRO A 220 9.97 -6.50 9.01
CA PRO A 220 10.98 -7.56 9.00
C PRO A 220 12.41 -7.10 8.73
N MET A 221 12.61 -5.88 8.20
CA MET A 221 13.95 -5.32 7.92
C MET A 221 14.50 -4.47 9.08
N GLY A 222 13.70 -4.24 10.13
CA GLY A 222 14.10 -3.46 11.30
C GLY A 222 13.10 -2.37 11.68
N GLU A 223 13.55 -1.46 12.52
CA GLU A 223 12.76 -0.33 12.99
C GLU A 223 13.14 0.96 12.27
N PHE A 224 12.13 1.73 11.92
CA PHE A 224 12.26 3.08 11.35
C PHE A 224 11.29 4.03 12.06
N GLY A 225 11.63 5.29 12.28
CA GLY A 225 10.71 6.18 12.99
C GLY A 225 11.02 7.66 12.80
N GLY A 226 10.15 8.49 13.39
CA GLY A 226 10.23 9.95 13.33
C GLY A 226 9.64 10.63 14.56
N ASP A 227 9.92 11.92 14.69
CA ASP A 227 9.39 12.80 15.75
C ASP A 227 9.04 14.15 15.12
N GLU A 228 7.74 14.43 15.03
CA GLU A 228 7.20 15.59 14.35
C GLU A 228 6.45 16.50 15.32
N LYS A 229 6.50 17.83 15.06
CA LYS A 229 5.75 18.84 15.81
C LYS A 229 5.08 19.79 14.85
N GLN A 230 3.77 19.99 15.01
CA GLN A 230 2.96 20.81 14.12
C GLN A 230 1.86 21.57 14.89
N LEU A 231 1.23 22.55 14.23
CA LEU A 231 0.18 23.40 14.80
C LEU A 231 -1.19 22.72 14.90
N SER A 232 -1.37 21.50 14.36
CA SER A 232 -2.62 20.75 14.47
C SER A 232 -2.37 19.24 14.41
N LEU A 233 -3.35 18.45 14.85
CA LEU A 233 -3.33 17.00 14.76
C LEU A 233 -3.20 16.52 13.31
N ASN A 234 -3.96 17.14 12.40
CA ASN A 234 -3.94 16.75 10.98
C ASN A 234 -2.55 17.01 10.35
N LEU A 235 -1.94 18.15 10.65
CA LEU A 235 -0.61 18.49 10.13
C LEU A 235 0.48 17.56 10.67
N VAL A 236 0.46 17.24 11.99
CA VAL A 236 1.47 16.35 12.56
C VAL A 236 1.30 14.91 12.07
N ALA A 237 0.08 14.43 11.89
CA ALA A 237 -0.20 13.13 11.29
C ALA A 237 0.22 13.11 9.83
N GLY A 238 -0.13 14.13 9.04
CA GLY A 238 0.25 14.26 7.63
C GLY A 238 1.75 14.23 7.41
N LYS A 239 2.53 14.95 8.25
CA LYS A 239 3.99 14.96 8.17
C LYS A 239 4.60 13.61 8.55
N SER A 240 4.10 12.97 9.60
CA SER A 240 4.54 11.65 10.03
C SER A 240 4.25 10.58 8.96
N PHE A 241 3.05 10.60 8.38
CA PHE A 241 2.70 9.69 7.30
C PHE A 241 3.45 9.96 6.00
N ALA A 242 3.85 11.20 5.73
CA ALA A 242 4.75 11.49 4.61
C ALA A 242 6.13 10.83 4.80
N GLY A 243 6.70 10.90 6.01
CA GLY A 243 7.93 10.18 6.35
C GLY A 243 7.79 8.66 6.22
N LEU A 244 6.67 8.09 6.68
CA LEU A 244 6.36 6.68 6.51
C LEU A 244 6.21 6.30 5.03
N ALA A 245 5.48 7.10 4.24
CA ALA A 245 5.30 6.87 2.81
C ALA A 245 6.63 6.90 2.05
N ALA A 246 7.49 7.87 2.36
CA ALA A 246 8.82 7.97 1.75
C ALA A 246 9.70 6.75 2.06
N HIS A 247 9.68 6.26 3.30
CA HIS A 247 10.39 5.04 3.68
C HIS A 247 9.88 3.81 2.93
N LEU A 248 8.57 3.60 2.89
CA LEU A 248 7.96 2.47 2.20
C LEU A 248 8.15 2.57 0.67
N ALA A 249 8.02 3.76 0.09
CA ALA A 249 8.26 3.97 -1.34
C ALA A 249 9.71 3.64 -1.74
N ALA A 250 10.69 3.94 -0.90
CA ALA A 250 12.09 3.56 -1.16
C ALA A 250 12.27 2.03 -1.23
N ILE A 251 11.43 1.26 -0.54
CA ILE A 251 11.47 -0.20 -0.53
C ILE A 251 10.68 -0.81 -1.71
N TYR A 252 9.52 -0.23 -2.06
CA TYR A 252 8.53 -0.81 -2.98
C TYR A 252 8.39 -0.08 -4.31
N ALA A 253 8.85 1.17 -4.44
CA ALA A 253 8.83 1.89 -5.69
C ALA A 253 10.16 1.70 -6.44
N PRO A 254 10.13 1.19 -7.66
CA PRO A 254 11.35 1.08 -8.46
C PRO A 254 11.93 2.46 -8.75
N SER A 255 13.25 2.54 -8.81
CA SER A 255 13.93 3.74 -9.29
C SER A 255 13.53 3.98 -10.75
N GLY A 256 12.92 5.08 -11.05
CA GLY A 256 12.47 5.74 -12.30
C GLY A 256 12.76 5.19 -13.71
N GLN A 257 13.46 4.08 -13.87
CA GLN A 257 13.69 3.45 -15.19
C GLN A 257 12.81 2.22 -15.33
N GLU A 258 11.92 2.25 -16.33
CA GLU A 258 11.10 1.08 -16.69
C GLU A 258 11.91 0.14 -17.56
N PHE A 259 12.47 -0.90 -16.94
CA PHE A 259 12.98 -2.06 -17.67
C PHE A 259 11.83 -3.06 -17.85
N LYS A 260 11.66 -3.56 -19.07
CA LYS A 260 10.86 -4.76 -19.30
C LYS A 260 11.64 -5.95 -18.77
N SER A 261 11.09 -6.60 -17.76
CA SER A 261 11.71 -7.75 -17.10
C SER A 261 10.83 -8.98 -17.25
N HIS A 262 11.47 -10.14 -17.19
CA HIS A 262 10.82 -11.44 -17.21
C HIS A 262 11.18 -12.20 -15.95
N LEU A 263 10.21 -12.92 -15.37
CA LEU A 263 10.39 -13.76 -14.20
C LEU A 263 9.68 -15.08 -14.42
N GLN A 264 10.38 -16.18 -14.22
CA GLN A 264 9.76 -17.49 -14.09
C GLN A 264 9.36 -17.75 -12.65
N LEU A 265 8.09 -18.06 -12.45
CA LEU A 265 7.50 -18.32 -11.14
C LEU A 265 7.01 -19.76 -11.11
N THR A 266 7.57 -20.57 -10.22
CA THR A 266 7.09 -21.91 -9.97
C THR A 266 6.30 -21.94 -8.67
N VAL A 267 5.03 -22.35 -8.76
CA VAL A 267 4.09 -22.36 -7.63
C VAL A 267 3.66 -23.78 -7.35
N THR A 268 3.79 -24.21 -6.10
CA THR A 268 3.27 -25.49 -5.57
C THR A 268 1.95 -25.28 -4.83
N GLY A 269 1.17 -26.35 -4.61
CA GLY A 269 -0.14 -26.27 -3.95
C GLY A 269 -1.28 -25.85 -4.89
N VAL A 270 -1.07 -25.92 -6.21
CA VAL A 270 -2.11 -25.66 -7.23
C VAL A 270 -2.74 -26.98 -7.64
N GLU A 271 -3.74 -27.42 -6.89
CA GLU A 271 -4.34 -28.75 -7.07
C GLU A 271 -5.61 -28.73 -7.90
N THR A 272 -6.30 -27.59 -7.92
CA THR A 272 -7.59 -27.43 -8.60
C THR A 272 -7.56 -26.31 -9.65
N LEU A 273 -8.54 -26.33 -10.56
CA LEU A 273 -8.75 -25.21 -11.48
C LEU A 273 -9.05 -23.90 -10.75
N SER A 274 -9.70 -23.96 -9.59
CA SER A 274 -9.98 -22.81 -8.75
C SER A 274 -8.69 -22.18 -8.24
N ASP A 275 -7.72 -22.98 -7.81
CA ASP A 275 -6.40 -22.53 -7.35
C ASP A 275 -5.65 -21.86 -8.50
N PHE A 276 -5.67 -22.45 -9.69
CA PHE A 276 -5.06 -21.87 -10.88
C PHE A 276 -5.67 -20.52 -11.25
N ILE A 277 -7.00 -20.41 -11.21
CA ILE A 277 -7.71 -19.15 -11.48
C ILE A 277 -7.37 -18.10 -10.41
N ARG A 278 -7.34 -18.48 -9.13
CA ARG A 278 -6.97 -17.60 -8.01
C ARG A 278 -5.55 -17.06 -8.18
N LEU A 279 -4.60 -17.94 -8.47
CA LEU A 279 -3.20 -17.61 -8.72
C LEU A 279 -3.02 -16.64 -9.90
N THR A 280 -3.58 -16.98 -11.05
CA THR A 280 -3.42 -16.16 -12.26
C THR A 280 -4.11 -14.81 -12.15
N ARG A 281 -5.29 -14.76 -11.50
CA ARG A 281 -6.00 -13.50 -11.21
C ARG A 281 -5.19 -12.62 -10.28
N TYR A 282 -4.65 -13.18 -9.20
CA TYR A 282 -3.80 -12.45 -8.27
C TYR A 282 -2.59 -11.83 -8.99
N LEU A 283 -1.82 -12.63 -9.71
CA LEU A 283 -0.64 -12.13 -10.41
C LEU A 283 -0.98 -11.08 -11.49
N SER A 284 -2.11 -11.26 -12.19
CA SER A 284 -2.57 -10.30 -13.20
C SER A 284 -3.13 -9.01 -12.61
N SER A 285 -3.50 -8.99 -11.33
CA SER A 285 -3.98 -7.79 -10.64
C SER A 285 -2.85 -6.87 -10.18
N LEU A 286 -1.60 -7.34 -10.17
CA LEU A 286 -0.46 -6.53 -9.75
C LEU A 286 -0.14 -5.45 -10.80
N ASP A 287 -0.09 -4.18 -10.41
CA ASP A 287 0.12 -3.01 -11.28
C ASP A 287 1.33 -3.13 -12.23
N LYS A 288 2.40 -3.74 -11.74
CA LYS A 288 3.65 -3.91 -12.50
C LYS A 288 3.62 -5.07 -13.49
N VAL A 289 2.71 -6.03 -13.33
CA VAL A 289 2.62 -7.21 -14.21
C VAL A 289 1.82 -6.85 -15.45
N LYS A 290 2.40 -7.12 -16.62
CA LYS A 290 1.79 -6.85 -17.94
C LYS A 290 1.16 -8.09 -18.55
N SER A 291 1.77 -9.26 -18.34
CA SER A 291 1.21 -10.54 -18.77
C SER A 291 1.65 -11.69 -17.86
N VAL A 292 0.77 -12.66 -17.73
CA VAL A 292 0.97 -13.91 -17.00
C VAL A 292 0.70 -15.05 -17.97
N ASN A 293 1.73 -15.81 -18.34
CA ASN A 293 1.62 -16.94 -19.25
C ASN A 293 2.05 -18.21 -18.50
N TRP A 294 1.30 -19.29 -18.64
CA TRP A 294 1.72 -20.59 -18.12
C TRP A 294 2.69 -21.25 -19.10
N SER A 295 3.76 -21.83 -18.60
CA SER A 295 4.76 -22.54 -19.41
C SER A 295 4.73 -24.04 -19.17
N HIS A 296 4.45 -24.46 -17.94
CA HIS A 296 4.42 -25.87 -17.58
C HIS A 296 3.43 -26.12 -16.44
N VAL A 297 2.72 -27.27 -16.50
CA VAL A 297 1.77 -27.70 -15.48
C VAL A 297 2.03 -29.16 -15.17
N GLU A 298 2.33 -29.46 -13.91
CA GLU A 298 2.44 -30.78 -13.33
C GLU A 298 1.44 -30.93 -12.18
N ALA A 299 1.21 -32.15 -11.70
CA ALA A 299 0.32 -32.37 -10.57
C ALA A 299 0.76 -31.56 -9.34
N GLY A 300 -0.10 -30.64 -8.91
CA GLY A 300 0.15 -29.75 -7.74
C GLY A 300 1.20 -28.65 -7.96
N LYS A 301 1.73 -28.46 -9.19
CA LYS A 301 2.77 -27.50 -9.49
C LYS A 301 2.54 -26.83 -10.85
N VAL A 302 2.66 -25.51 -10.87
CA VAL A 302 2.52 -24.71 -12.09
C VAL A 302 3.72 -23.77 -12.23
N THR A 303 4.29 -23.72 -13.43
CA THR A 303 5.33 -22.74 -13.80
C THR A 303 4.73 -21.68 -14.71
N LEU A 304 4.87 -20.41 -14.29
CA LEU A 304 4.36 -19.24 -14.99
C LEU A 304 5.52 -18.36 -15.45
N SER A 305 5.37 -17.75 -16.60
CA SER A 305 6.26 -16.68 -17.10
C SER A 305 5.54 -15.35 -16.97
N LEU A 306 6.12 -14.46 -16.16
CA LEU A 306 5.63 -13.12 -15.93
C LEU A 306 6.41 -12.13 -16.77
N SER A 307 5.72 -11.29 -17.54
CA SER A 307 6.29 -10.07 -18.13
C SER A 307 5.87 -8.89 -17.26
N PHE A 308 6.81 -8.09 -16.81
CA PHE A 308 6.53 -6.98 -15.91
C PHE A 308 7.48 -5.80 -16.13
N THR A 309 7.19 -4.66 -15.51
CA THR A 309 8.05 -3.47 -15.54
C THR A 309 8.71 -3.24 -14.19
N GLY A 310 10.04 -3.04 -14.21
CA GLY A 310 10.83 -2.73 -13.03
C GLY A 310 11.75 -3.87 -12.54
N ASP A 311 12.20 -3.75 -11.30
CA ASP A 311 13.16 -4.66 -10.68
C ASP A 311 12.50 -5.95 -10.17
N VAL A 312 13.13 -7.10 -10.43
CA VAL A 312 12.72 -8.43 -9.93
C VAL A 312 12.64 -8.46 -8.40
N ALA A 313 13.59 -7.84 -7.71
CA ALA A 313 13.61 -7.82 -6.26
C ALA A 313 12.41 -7.05 -5.67
N VAL A 314 12.00 -5.98 -6.33
CA VAL A 314 10.78 -5.22 -5.97
C VAL A 314 9.53 -6.05 -6.24
N LEU A 315 9.42 -6.69 -7.42
CA LEU A 315 8.27 -7.54 -7.74
C LEU A 315 8.12 -8.69 -6.73
N LYS A 316 9.21 -9.34 -6.31
CA LYS A 316 9.20 -10.38 -5.27
C LYS A 316 8.62 -9.86 -3.95
N LYS A 317 8.98 -8.65 -3.54
CA LYS A 317 8.42 -8.01 -2.33
C LYS A 317 6.92 -7.73 -2.48
N VAL A 318 6.49 -7.26 -3.65
CA VAL A 318 5.07 -6.98 -3.94
C VAL A 318 4.26 -8.28 -3.94
N ILE A 319 4.75 -9.35 -4.60
CA ILE A 319 4.09 -10.67 -4.60
C ILE A 319 3.90 -11.20 -3.16
N ALA A 320 4.83 -10.92 -2.25
CA ALA A 320 4.77 -11.39 -0.87
C ALA A 320 3.88 -10.54 0.05
N LEU A 321 3.28 -9.42 -0.42
CA LEU A 321 2.46 -8.54 0.42
C LEU A 321 1.15 -9.20 0.88
N ASN A 322 0.52 -10.02 0.03
CA ASN A 322 -0.89 -10.39 0.16
C ASN A 322 -1.14 -11.84 0.61
N HIS A 323 -0.17 -12.50 1.18
CA HIS A 323 -0.28 -13.90 1.68
C HIS A 323 -0.81 -14.95 0.69
N VAL A 324 -1.14 -14.57 -0.54
CA VAL A 324 -1.61 -15.51 -1.58
C VAL A 324 -0.48 -16.44 -2.01
N LEU A 325 0.75 -15.93 -2.01
CA LEU A 325 1.95 -16.67 -2.37
C LEU A 325 3.01 -16.55 -1.27
N ILE A 326 3.38 -17.68 -0.72
CA ILE A 326 4.40 -17.78 0.33
C ILE A 326 5.73 -18.18 -0.34
N PRO A 327 6.81 -17.37 -0.22
CA PRO A 327 8.09 -17.73 -0.79
C PRO A 327 8.65 -19.00 -0.14
N ILE A 328 9.19 -19.90 -0.96
CA ILE A 328 9.90 -21.10 -0.50
C ILE A 328 11.40 -20.77 -0.50
N GLU A 329 11.96 -20.58 0.69
CA GLU A 329 13.40 -20.38 0.85
C GLU A 329 14.14 -21.69 0.63
N GLY A 330 15.21 -21.68 -0.18
CA GLY A 330 16.18 -22.78 -0.26
C GLY A 330 16.13 -23.68 -1.48
N SER A 331 15.28 -23.43 -2.48
CA SER A 331 15.38 -24.14 -3.77
C SER A 331 16.24 -23.33 -4.76
N ALA A 332 17.57 -23.29 -4.53
CA ALA A 332 18.47 -23.13 -5.66
C ALA A 332 18.17 -24.27 -6.63
N SER A 333 17.87 -23.96 -7.88
CA SER A 333 17.73 -24.96 -8.95
C SER A 333 18.85 -25.98 -8.86
N PRO A 334 18.56 -27.28 -8.90
CA PRO A 334 19.63 -28.25 -9.09
C PRO A 334 20.33 -27.86 -10.39
N VAL A 335 21.61 -27.56 -10.29
CA VAL A 335 22.46 -27.36 -11.47
C VAL A 335 22.28 -28.61 -12.36
N PRO A 336 21.79 -28.49 -13.61
CA PRO A 336 21.64 -29.66 -14.46
C PRO A 336 22.99 -30.33 -14.59
N ARG A 337 23.05 -31.64 -14.38
CA ARG A 337 24.26 -32.40 -14.60
C ARG A 337 24.67 -32.26 -16.08
N VAL A 338 25.98 -32.14 -16.31
CA VAL A 338 26.62 -31.90 -17.62
C VAL A 338 26.19 -32.92 -18.71
N GLU A 339 25.57 -34.03 -18.34
CA GLU A 339 25.11 -35.08 -19.26
C GLU A 339 23.74 -34.77 -19.93
N GLU A 340 22.94 -33.78 -19.48
CA GLU A 340 21.70 -33.38 -20.11
C GLU A 340 21.84 -32.28 -21.19
N LEU A 341 23.05 -31.78 -21.42
CA LEU A 341 23.36 -30.67 -22.34
C LEU A 341 23.48 -31.05 -23.82
N LEU A 342 23.11 -32.27 -24.23
CA LEU A 342 23.25 -32.74 -25.63
C LEU A 342 21.97 -32.58 -26.46
N VAL A 343 20.94 -31.94 -25.97
CA VAL A 343 19.80 -31.54 -26.81
C VAL A 343 19.75 -30.02 -26.85
N VAL A 344 20.24 -29.42 -27.91
CA VAL A 344 20.16 -28.00 -28.20
C VAL A 344 18.72 -27.67 -28.66
N PRO A 345 17.88 -27.05 -27.87
CA PRO A 345 16.64 -26.44 -28.37
C PRO A 345 17.03 -25.13 -29.06
N ASN A 346 16.59 -24.92 -30.29
CA ASN A 346 16.69 -23.66 -31.02
C ASN A 346 15.77 -22.60 -30.39
N GLY A 347 16.20 -21.99 -29.28
CA GLY A 347 15.54 -20.86 -28.62
C GLY A 347 16.56 -20.10 -27.76
N PRO A 348 16.38 -18.81 -27.47
CA PRO A 348 17.28 -18.10 -26.59
C PRO A 348 17.29 -18.79 -25.23
N LEU A 349 18.50 -19.16 -24.75
CA LEU A 349 18.74 -19.72 -23.43
C LEU A 349 18.31 -18.70 -22.37
N GLU A 350 17.16 -18.92 -21.76
CA GLU A 350 16.73 -18.14 -20.59
C GLU A 350 17.67 -18.49 -19.42
N SER A 351 18.34 -17.48 -18.88
CA SER A 351 19.28 -17.65 -17.79
C SER A 351 18.56 -18.20 -16.54
N PRO A 352 19.11 -19.21 -15.85
CA PRO A 352 18.48 -19.83 -14.66
C PRO A 352 18.37 -18.90 -13.44
N GLU A 353 18.93 -17.69 -13.51
CA GLU A 353 18.92 -16.72 -12.40
C GLU A 353 17.56 -16.09 -12.10
N ASN A 354 16.56 -16.22 -12.97
CA ASN A 354 15.25 -15.59 -12.85
C ASN A 354 14.10 -16.54 -12.46
N THR A 355 14.39 -17.72 -11.92
CA THR A 355 13.34 -18.64 -11.43
C THR A 355 13.17 -18.49 -9.92
N VAL A 356 11.94 -18.31 -9.48
CA VAL A 356 11.57 -18.21 -8.05
C VAL A 356 10.48 -19.21 -7.71
N PHE A 357 10.46 -19.65 -6.45
CA PHE A 357 9.56 -20.69 -5.97
C PHE A 357 8.64 -20.15 -4.89
N TYR A 358 7.36 -20.47 -5.03
CA TYR A 358 6.32 -20.10 -4.07
C TYR A 358 5.39 -21.28 -3.80
N ARG A 359 4.68 -21.20 -2.68
CA ARG A 359 3.53 -22.06 -2.38
C ARG A 359 2.29 -21.19 -2.37
N LEU A 360 1.22 -21.69 -2.97
CA LEU A 360 -0.10 -21.11 -2.87
C LEU A 360 -0.64 -21.39 -1.47
N ASP A 361 -1.18 -20.35 -0.80
CA ASP A 361 -1.77 -20.47 0.53
C ASP A 361 -3.21 -20.97 0.47
#